data_63edef7441202a115e5392421aac648b
#
_entry.id   63edef7441202a115e5392421aac648b
#
_cell.length_a   1.000
_cell.length_b   1.000
_cell.length_c   1.000
_cell.angle_alpha   90.00
_cell.angle_beta   90.00
_cell.angle_gamma   90.00
#
_symmetry.space_group_name_H-M   'P 1'
#
loop_
_entity.id
_entity.type
_entity.pdbx_description
1 polymer ?
#
loop_
_entity_poly.entity_id
_entity_poly.type
_entity_poly.pdbx_seq_one_letter_code
_entity_poly.pdbx_strand_id
1 'polypeptide(L)'
;MPKQEGQKSKLLALLRIFETQTDENHLLNVPQLVELLERQGILCERKSVYSDIDALNALGYDIKLRRGRGGGYFLASRTFDLAELKLLVDAVQASRVMSSTTSRRLIRKLEKLCSNYEGSQLQRQVYVDGRPKTDSKSLLYSIDALHQAINAGNMVAFHYKKADRSETKRVSPWQLAWENGCYYLVAYQDEKEPVGIRHYRVDRMSAVRVLEVPRCGKEQFADFDLPAYLKKHFNMYGGPEYRVTLRCAAGLEDAMRERFGASPLFLPEADGHFHFDVPVCVSEPFYGWVAGFGGKVEITAPDEVRTGMRQLSEALVQKHS
;
A
#
# COMPACT_ATOMS: atom_id res chain seq x y z
N MET A 1 37.98 -31.53 -21.33
CA MET A 1 37.46 -30.66 -20.29
C MET A 1 35.97 -30.33 -20.43
N PRO A 2 35.03 -31.28 -20.22
CA PRO A 2 33.59 -30.98 -20.18
C PRO A 2 33.02 -30.87 -18.75
N LYS A 3 33.84 -30.92 -17.70
CA LYS A 3 33.37 -31.01 -16.29
C LYS A 3 32.84 -29.69 -15.67
N GLN A 4 33.15 -28.53 -16.21
CA GLN A 4 32.77 -27.24 -15.54
C GLN A 4 31.38 -26.71 -15.87
N GLU A 5 30.86 -26.98 -17.07
CA GLU A 5 29.49 -26.49 -17.44
C GLU A 5 28.39 -27.28 -16.70
N GLY A 6 28.52 -28.59 -16.58
CA GLY A 6 27.56 -29.41 -15.83
C GLY A 6 27.53 -29.12 -14.33
N GLN A 7 28.64 -28.70 -13.74
CA GLN A 7 28.73 -28.42 -12.30
C GLN A 7 28.03 -27.13 -11.90
N LYS A 8 28.15 -26.08 -12.72
CA LYS A 8 27.44 -24.79 -12.50
C LYS A 8 25.91 -24.96 -12.62
N SER A 9 25.47 -25.66 -13.66
CA SER A 9 24.05 -25.99 -13.87
C SER A 9 23.46 -26.81 -12.73
N LYS A 10 24.25 -27.78 -12.18
CA LYS A 10 23.84 -28.62 -11.05
C LYS A 10 23.59 -27.76 -9.77
N LEU A 11 24.52 -26.88 -9.42
CA LEU A 11 24.40 -26.07 -8.22
C LEU A 11 23.14 -25.14 -8.29
N LEU A 12 22.89 -24.55 -9.44
CA LEU A 12 21.68 -23.71 -9.66
C LEU A 12 20.40 -24.55 -9.64
N ALA A 13 20.41 -25.75 -10.22
CA ALA A 13 19.29 -26.67 -10.18
C ALA A 13 18.98 -27.13 -8.75
N LEU A 14 20.03 -27.49 -7.98
CA LEU A 14 19.91 -27.88 -6.59
C LEU A 14 19.34 -26.75 -5.73
N LEU A 15 19.84 -25.51 -5.89
CA LEU A 15 19.30 -24.34 -5.22
C LEU A 15 17.81 -24.17 -5.55
N ARG A 16 17.43 -24.25 -6.82
CA ARG A 16 16.03 -24.14 -7.24
C ARG A 16 15.13 -25.23 -6.64
N ILE A 17 15.65 -26.44 -6.45
CA ILE A 17 14.93 -27.51 -5.75
C ILE A 17 14.69 -27.09 -4.29
N PHE A 18 15.71 -26.58 -3.60
CA PHE A 18 15.56 -26.10 -2.23
C PHE A 18 14.57 -24.94 -2.13
N GLU A 19 14.64 -23.98 -3.02
CA GLU A 19 13.72 -22.83 -3.04
C GLU A 19 12.26 -23.23 -3.26
N THR A 20 12.01 -24.23 -4.13
CA THR A 20 10.65 -24.53 -4.58
C THR A 20 10.02 -25.74 -3.91
N GLN A 21 10.82 -26.73 -3.48
CA GLN A 21 10.31 -28.02 -3.02
C GLN A 21 10.63 -28.33 -1.55
N THR A 22 11.22 -27.40 -0.83
CA THR A 22 11.49 -27.59 0.60
C THR A 22 11.00 -26.43 1.44
N ASP A 23 10.63 -26.71 2.66
CA ASP A 23 10.35 -25.79 3.76
C ASP A 23 10.50 -26.57 5.09
N GLU A 24 10.15 -25.95 6.23
CA GLU A 24 10.26 -26.59 7.54
C GLU A 24 9.44 -27.89 7.67
N ASN A 25 8.38 -28.06 6.88
CA ASN A 25 7.51 -29.24 6.91
C ASN A 25 7.78 -30.22 5.77
N HIS A 26 8.51 -29.80 4.74
CA HIS A 26 8.79 -30.58 3.54
C HIS A 26 10.30 -30.67 3.31
N LEU A 27 10.88 -31.76 3.80
CA LEU A 27 12.32 -32.04 3.74
C LEU A 27 12.63 -33.00 2.63
N LEU A 28 13.80 -32.86 2.04
CA LEU A 28 14.30 -33.78 1.02
C LEU A 28 15.60 -34.47 1.50
N ASN A 29 15.64 -35.81 1.46
CA ASN A 29 16.86 -36.51 1.70
C ASN A 29 17.75 -36.55 0.45
N VAL A 30 19.04 -36.92 0.60
CA VAL A 30 19.99 -36.90 -0.52
C VAL A 30 19.57 -37.80 -1.69
N PRO A 31 19.05 -39.01 -1.49
CA PRO A 31 18.49 -39.80 -2.59
C PRO A 31 17.41 -39.09 -3.38
N GLN A 32 16.47 -38.38 -2.70
CA GLN A 32 15.43 -37.63 -3.36
C GLN A 32 15.98 -36.42 -4.14
N LEU A 33 17.01 -35.72 -3.59
CA LEU A 33 17.68 -34.64 -4.30
C LEU A 33 18.38 -35.13 -5.57
N VAL A 34 19.04 -36.27 -5.52
CA VAL A 34 19.68 -36.94 -6.69
C VAL A 34 18.61 -37.27 -7.74
N GLU A 35 17.50 -37.91 -7.35
CA GLU A 35 16.39 -38.23 -8.25
C GLU A 35 15.81 -37.00 -8.94
N LEU A 36 15.62 -35.91 -8.19
CA LEU A 36 15.09 -34.62 -8.73
C LEU A 36 16.06 -33.96 -9.72
N LEU A 37 17.37 -34.08 -9.49
CA LEU A 37 18.41 -33.62 -10.42
C LEU A 37 18.44 -34.46 -11.68
N GLU A 38 18.35 -35.79 -11.54
CA GLU A 38 18.29 -36.75 -12.66
C GLU A 38 17.08 -36.50 -13.56
N ARG A 39 15.91 -36.19 -12.99
CA ARG A 39 14.70 -35.79 -13.75
C ARG A 39 14.91 -34.50 -14.57
N GLN A 40 15.86 -33.66 -14.19
CA GLN A 40 16.28 -32.49 -14.95
C GLN A 40 17.44 -32.76 -15.91
N GLY A 41 17.84 -34.04 -16.09
CA GLY A 41 18.94 -34.44 -16.96
C GLY A 41 20.33 -34.24 -16.35
N ILE A 42 20.42 -34.02 -15.03
CA ILE A 42 21.67 -33.78 -14.32
C ILE A 42 22.04 -35.00 -13.51
N LEU A 43 22.99 -35.82 -14.05
CA LEU A 43 23.52 -36.99 -13.36
C LEU A 43 24.53 -36.54 -12.31
N CYS A 44 24.41 -37.04 -11.08
CA CYS A 44 25.32 -36.71 -9.99
C CYS A 44 25.41 -37.84 -8.95
N GLU A 45 26.55 -37.88 -8.25
CA GLU A 45 26.77 -38.78 -7.14
C GLU A 45 26.32 -38.14 -5.82
N ARG A 46 25.89 -38.96 -4.85
CA ARG A 46 25.48 -38.48 -3.51
C ARG A 46 26.55 -37.64 -2.82
N LYS A 47 27.83 -37.97 -2.93
CA LYS A 47 28.94 -37.21 -2.33
C LYS A 47 29.02 -35.80 -2.88
N SER A 48 28.74 -35.59 -4.16
CA SER A 48 28.78 -34.27 -4.78
C SER A 48 27.62 -33.38 -4.34
N VAL A 49 26.46 -33.94 -3.94
CA VAL A 49 25.35 -33.18 -3.40
C VAL A 49 25.68 -32.59 -2.03
N TYR A 50 26.38 -33.33 -1.17
CA TYR A 50 26.85 -32.78 0.11
C TYR A 50 27.78 -31.57 -0.08
N SER A 51 28.76 -31.71 -0.98
CA SER A 51 29.68 -30.61 -1.31
C SER A 51 28.97 -29.39 -1.89
N ASP A 52 27.90 -29.59 -2.68
CA ASP A 52 27.10 -28.50 -3.22
C ASP A 52 26.26 -27.79 -2.14
N ILE A 53 25.72 -28.55 -1.18
CA ILE A 53 25.02 -28.00 -0.02
C ILE A 53 25.97 -27.13 0.82
N ASP A 54 27.17 -27.65 1.08
CA ASP A 54 28.20 -26.89 1.81
C ASP A 54 28.58 -25.58 1.05
N ALA A 55 28.71 -25.67 -0.29
CA ALA A 55 28.99 -24.52 -1.12
C ALA A 55 27.84 -23.48 -1.10
N LEU A 56 26.57 -23.91 -1.14
CA LEU A 56 25.41 -23.04 -1.01
C LEU A 56 25.37 -22.37 0.35
N ASN A 57 25.64 -23.11 1.43
CA ASN A 57 25.71 -22.54 2.78
C ASN A 57 26.86 -21.52 2.91
N ALA A 58 28.02 -21.77 2.28
CA ALA A 58 29.14 -20.83 2.23
C ALA A 58 28.78 -19.53 1.45
N LEU A 59 27.83 -19.61 0.51
CA LEU A 59 27.29 -18.45 -0.22
C LEU A 59 26.16 -17.71 0.52
N GLY A 60 25.82 -18.15 1.74
CA GLY A 60 24.83 -17.49 2.59
C GLY A 60 23.41 -18.07 2.54
N TYR A 61 23.20 -19.18 1.84
CA TYR A 61 21.94 -19.92 1.94
C TYR A 61 21.88 -20.71 3.24
N ASP A 62 20.75 -20.70 3.93
CA ASP A 62 20.58 -21.40 5.21
C ASP A 62 19.92 -22.78 4.98
N ILE A 63 20.69 -23.71 4.42
CA ILE A 63 20.22 -25.08 4.19
C ILE A 63 20.54 -25.94 5.41
N LYS A 64 19.51 -26.36 6.13
CA LYS A 64 19.63 -27.15 7.38
C LYS A 64 19.29 -28.62 7.18
N LEU A 65 19.93 -29.45 7.97
CA LEU A 65 19.63 -30.86 8.08
C LEU A 65 18.81 -31.14 9.34
N ARG A 66 17.61 -31.68 9.17
CA ARG A 66 16.84 -32.27 10.27
C ARG A 66 17.12 -33.78 10.31
N ARG A 67 17.62 -34.26 11.42
CA ARG A 67 17.92 -35.71 11.63
C ARG A 67 16.67 -36.42 12.14
N GLY A 68 16.63 -37.76 11.98
CA GLY A 68 15.58 -38.62 12.50
C GLY A 68 14.72 -39.26 11.41
N ARG A 69 13.66 -39.96 11.81
CA ARG A 69 12.73 -40.61 10.89
C ARG A 69 12.01 -39.57 10.02
N GLY A 70 12.18 -39.67 8.70
CA GLY A 70 11.65 -38.65 7.77
C GLY A 70 12.52 -37.40 7.67
N GLY A 71 13.74 -37.40 8.21
CA GLY A 71 14.68 -36.28 8.14
C GLY A 71 15.20 -36.00 6.75
N GLY A 72 15.73 -34.83 6.54
CA GLY A 72 16.27 -34.36 5.26
C GLY A 72 16.74 -32.92 5.34
N TYR A 73 17.16 -32.40 4.22
CA TYR A 73 17.59 -31.03 4.06
C TYR A 73 16.42 -30.13 3.64
N PHE A 74 16.45 -28.89 4.07
CA PHE A 74 15.48 -27.84 3.69
C PHE A 74 16.12 -26.46 3.77
N LEU A 75 15.61 -25.53 2.99
CA LEU A 75 15.98 -24.14 3.06
C LEU A 75 15.23 -23.47 4.23
N ALA A 76 15.95 -23.12 5.29
CA ALA A 76 15.38 -22.66 6.55
C ALA A 76 15.12 -21.15 6.56
N SER A 77 15.90 -20.34 5.81
CA SER A 77 15.76 -18.90 5.75
C SER A 77 15.51 -18.46 4.31
N ARG A 78 14.56 -17.56 4.15
CA ARG A 78 14.19 -16.94 2.86
C ARG A 78 14.19 -15.42 3.00
N THR A 79 14.15 -14.70 1.87
CA THR A 79 14.05 -13.23 1.87
C THR A 79 12.80 -12.74 2.60
N PHE A 80 11.70 -13.48 2.47
CA PHE A 80 10.46 -13.24 3.20
C PHE A 80 10.03 -14.50 3.92
N ASP A 81 9.54 -14.37 5.14
CA ASP A 81 8.84 -15.46 5.79
C ASP A 81 7.39 -15.59 5.27
N LEU A 82 6.74 -16.71 5.62
CA LEU A 82 5.38 -16.98 5.14
C LEU A 82 4.35 -15.97 5.66
N ALA A 83 4.54 -15.42 6.88
CA ALA A 83 3.63 -14.44 7.46
C ALA A 83 3.75 -13.09 6.73
N GLU A 84 4.97 -12.67 6.40
CA GLU A 84 5.22 -11.47 5.59
C GLU A 84 4.62 -11.61 4.19
N LEU A 85 4.78 -12.77 3.54
CA LEU A 85 4.17 -13.03 2.23
C LEU A 85 2.65 -13.01 2.28
N LYS A 86 2.03 -13.55 3.34
CA LYS A 86 0.57 -13.46 3.56
C LYS A 86 0.13 -12.00 3.64
N LEU A 87 0.82 -11.19 4.44
CA LEU A 87 0.52 -9.75 4.57
C LEU A 87 0.63 -9.02 3.21
N LEU A 88 1.68 -9.32 2.42
CA LEU A 88 1.85 -8.73 1.09
C LEU A 88 0.73 -9.16 0.13
N VAL A 89 0.34 -10.43 0.15
CA VAL A 89 -0.79 -10.94 -0.66
C VAL A 89 -2.10 -10.25 -0.26
N ASP A 90 -2.36 -10.11 1.03
CA ASP A 90 -3.54 -9.43 1.55
C ASP A 90 -3.58 -7.96 1.13
N ALA A 91 -2.45 -7.24 1.21
CA ALA A 91 -2.32 -5.87 0.74
C ALA A 91 -2.60 -5.74 -0.77
N VAL A 92 -2.09 -6.67 -1.59
CA VAL A 92 -2.37 -6.71 -3.03
C VAL A 92 -3.84 -7.00 -3.31
N GLN A 93 -4.47 -7.90 -2.56
CA GLN A 93 -5.89 -8.24 -2.70
C GLN A 93 -6.80 -7.10 -2.27
N ALA A 94 -6.51 -6.46 -1.14
CA ALA A 94 -7.26 -5.33 -0.60
C ALA A 94 -7.14 -4.06 -1.44
N SER A 95 -6.11 -3.95 -2.26
CA SER A 95 -5.86 -2.76 -3.08
C SER A 95 -7.00 -2.49 -4.08
N ARG A 96 -7.56 -1.27 -4.00
CA ARG A 96 -8.60 -0.78 -4.93
C ARG A 96 -8.03 -0.34 -6.27
N VAL A 97 -6.74 -0.02 -6.32
CA VAL A 97 -6.08 0.53 -7.51
C VAL A 97 -5.64 -0.54 -8.51
N MET A 98 -5.73 -1.81 -8.16
CA MET A 98 -5.32 -2.91 -9.02
C MET A 98 -6.50 -3.70 -9.53
N SER A 99 -6.54 -3.97 -10.86
CA SER A 99 -7.52 -4.90 -11.43
C SER A 99 -7.32 -6.31 -10.88
N SER A 100 -8.38 -7.13 -10.92
CA SER A 100 -8.29 -8.53 -10.49
C SER A 100 -7.23 -9.32 -11.27
N THR A 101 -7.01 -8.98 -12.55
CA THR A 101 -5.97 -9.58 -13.39
C THR A 101 -4.57 -9.20 -12.91
N THR A 102 -4.35 -7.92 -12.60
CA THR A 102 -3.06 -7.42 -12.09
C THR A 102 -2.76 -7.98 -10.70
N SER A 103 -3.75 -8.00 -9.80
CA SER A 103 -3.61 -8.61 -8.46
C SER A 103 -3.21 -10.07 -8.56
N ARG A 104 -3.92 -10.89 -9.36
CA ARG A 104 -3.58 -12.31 -9.58
C ARG A 104 -2.16 -12.49 -10.14
N ARG A 105 -1.74 -11.62 -11.08
CA ARG A 105 -0.38 -11.67 -11.64
C ARG A 105 0.69 -11.37 -10.59
N LEU A 106 0.46 -10.39 -9.71
CA LEU A 106 1.39 -10.06 -8.63
C LEU A 106 1.44 -11.17 -7.58
N ILE A 107 0.29 -11.69 -7.17
CA ILE A 107 0.22 -12.81 -6.21
C ILE A 107 1.01 -14.01 -6.72
N ARG A 108 0.86 -14.39 -8.00
CA ARG A 108 1.67 -15.46 -8.60
C ARG A 108 3.18 -15.20 -8.60
N LYS A 109 3.61 -13.93 -8.52
CA LYS A 109 5.03 -13.60 -8.34
C LYS A 109 5.46 -13.76 -6.90
N LEU A 110 4.61 -13.36 -5.95
CA LEU A 110 4.86 -13.53 -4.51
C LEU A 110 4.91 -15.01 -4.13
N GLU A 111 4.03 -15.85 -4.69
CA GLU A 111 4.03 -17.31 -4.49
C GLU A 111 5.37 -17.97 -4.86
N LYS A 112 6.13 -17.39 -5.78
CA LYS A 112 7.47 -17.90 -6.17
C LYS A 112 8.57 -17.59 -5.16
N LEU A 113 8.30 -16.80 -4.14
CA LEU A 113 9.25 -16.43 -3.09
C LEU A 113 9.22 -17.39 -1.89
N CYS A 114 8.33 -18.38 -1.91
CA CYS A 114 8.23 -19.44 -0.92
C CYS A 114 8.18 -20.83 -1.62
N SER A 115 8.07 -21.90 -0.83
CA SER A 115 7.93 -23.24 -1.37
C SER A 115 6.59 -23.40 -2.13
N ASN A 116 6.51 -24.38 -3.05
CA ASN A 116 5.26 -24.70 -3.75
C ASN A 116 4.14 -25.09 -2.77
N TYR A 117 4.49 -25.66 -1.63
CA TYR A 117 3.54 -26.07 -0.58
C TYR A 117 2.99 -24.86 0.15
N GLU A 118 3.84 -23.93 0.55
CA GLU A 118 3.47 -22.66 1.18
C GLU A 118 2.72 -21.77 0.20
N GLY A 119 3.16 -21.69 -1.07
CA GLY A 119 2.52 -20.90 -2.12
C GLY A 119 1.06 -21.30 -2.35
N SER A 120 0.74 -22.59 -2.21
CA SER A 120 -0.65 -23.06 -2.30
C SER A 120 -1.56 -22.53 -1.17
N GLN A 121 -0.99 -22.15 -0.04
CA GLN A 121 -1.72 -21.60 1.10
C GLN A 121 -2.01 -20.09 0.91
N LEU A 122 -1.18 -19.38 0.14
CA LEU A 122 -1.32 -17.92 -0.08
C LEU A 122 -2.60 -17.56 -0.86
N GLN A 123 -3.15 -18.48 -1.65
CA GLN A 123 -4.31 -18.22 -2.52
C GLN A 123 -5.66 -18.23 -1.81
N ARG A 124 -5.77 -18.69 -0.56
CA ARG A 124 -7.04 -19.12 0.03
C ARG A 124 -7.58 -18.26 1.17
N GLN A 125 -6.91 -17.21 1.62
CA GLN A 125 -7.19 -16.68 2.96
C GLN A 125 -7.88 -15.32 3.05
N VAL A 126 -7.95 -14.48 2.00
CA VAL A 126 -8.64 -13.20 2.10
C VAL A 126 -9.72 -13.08 1.04
N TYR A 127 -10.98 -13.02 1.51
CA TYR A 127 -12.11 -12.63 0.69
C TYR A 127 -12.14 -11.09 0.61
N VAL A 128 -11.85 -10.54 -0.55
CA VAL A 128 -12.08 -9.12 -0.82
C VAL A 128 -13.44 -8.99 -1.49
N ASP A 129 -14.34 -8.33 -0.78
CA ASP A 129 -15.66 -7.98 -1.29
C ASP A 129 -15.56 -7.38 -2.71
N GLY A 130 -16.49 -7.80 -3.58
CA GLY A 130 -16.48 -7.54 -5.03
C GLY A 130 -16.58 -6.08 -5.45
N ARG A 131 -15.76 -5.22 -4.84
CA ARG A 131 -15.66 -3.80 -5.19
C ARG A 131 -15.12 -3.65 -6.60
N PRO A 132 -15.70 -2.76 -7.42
CA PRO A 132 -15.19 -2.51 -8.76
C PRO A 132 -13.73 -2.08 -8.68
N LYS A 133 -12.84 -2.91 -9.23
CA LYS A 133 -11.41 -2.63 -9.36
C LYS A 133 -11.18 -1.92 -10.69
N THR A 134 -10.47 -0.82 -10.64
CA THR A 134 -10.08 -0.04 -11.83
C THR A 134 -9.20 -0.89 -12.76
N ASP A 135 -9.39 -0.80 -14.07
CA ASP A 135 -8.51 -1.48 -15.03
C ASP A 135 -7.16 -0.75 -15.08
N SER A 136 -6.10 -1.40 -14.59
CA SER A 136 -4.99 -0.72 -13.96
C SER A 136 -3.63 -0.83 -14.65
N LYS A 137 -3.56 -1.22 -15.93
CA LYS A 137 -2.26 -1.11 -16.62
C LYS A 137 -1.85 0.36 -16.76
N SER A 138 -2.79 1.23 -17.14
CA SER A 138 -2.55 2.67 -17.26
C SER A 138 -2.21 3.33 -15.91
N LEU A 139 -2.77 2.84 -14.81
CA LEU A 139 -2.54 3.41 -13.49
C LEU A 139 -1.09 3.23 -13.00
N LEU A 140 -0.50 2.05 -13.18
CA LEU A 140 0.90 1.81 -12.80
C LEU A 140 1.85 2.70 -13.60
N TYR A 141 1.60 2.87 -14.91
CA TYR A 141 2.37 3.80 -15.74
C TYR A 141 2.16 5.26 -15.31
N SER A 142 0.94 5.63 -14.91
CA SER A 142 0.66 6.98 -14.41
C SER A 142 1.41 7.26 -13.11
N ILE A 143 1.42 6.30 -12.18
CA ILE A 143 2.16 6.42 -10.92
C ILE A 143 3.66 6.57 -11.18
N ASP A 144 4.22 5.74 -12.06
CA ASP A 144 5.65 5.80 -12.43
C ASP A 144 6.02 7.14 -13.05
N ALA A 145 5.23 7.61 -14.02
CA ALA A 145 5.44 8.93 -14.65
C ALA A 145 5.35 10.08 -13.64
N LEU A 146 4.43 10.00 -12.67
CA LEU A 146 4.32 11.00 -11.61
C LEU A 146 5.53 10.98 -10.68
N HIS A 147 6.04 9.80 -10.30
CA HIS A 147 7.29 9.70 -9.54
C HIS A 147 8.47 10.29 -10.30
N GLN A 148 8.61 9.99 -11.59
CA GLN A 148 9.65 10.56 -12.44
C GLN A 148 9.57 12.09 -12.49
N ALA A 149 8.38 12.65 -12.67
CA ALA A 149 8.17 14.09 -12.70
C ALA A 149 8.51 14.76 -11.36
N ILE A 150 8.08 14.16 -10.25
CA ILE A 150 8.39 14.66 -8.90
C ILE A 150 9.91 14.68 -8.66
N ASN A 151 10.59 13.58 -9.00
CA ASN A 151 12.04 13.46 -8.82
C ASN A 151 12.83 14.42 -9.73
N ALA A 152 12.37 14.60 -10.97
CA ALA A 152 12.99 15.52 -11.93
C ALA A 152 12.66 17.00 -11.65
N GLY A 153 11.67 17.29 -10.80
CA GLY A 153 11.21 18.65 -10.55
C GLY A 153 10.46 19.28 -11.72
N ASN A 154 9.79 18.47 -12.54
CA ASN A 154 9.13 18.92 -13.77
C ASN A 154 7.60 18.92 -13.60
N MET A 155 6.92 19.74 -14.42
CA MET A 155 5.46 19.73 -14.55
C MET A 155 4.95 18.46 -15.25
N VAL A 156 3.67 18.16 -15.04
CA VAL A 156 2.97 17.07 -15.73
C VAL A 156 1.72 17.58 -16.45
N ALA A 157 1.38 16.91 -17.55
CA ALA A 157 0.10 17.05 -18.21
C ALA A 157 -0.64 15.71 -18.25
N PHE A 158 -1.94 15.73 -18.04
CA PHE A 158 -2.80 14.54 -18.09
C PHE A 158 -4.25 14.90 -18.41
N HIS A 159 -5.01 13.92 -18.91
CA HIS A 159 -6.46 14.04 -18.99
C HIS A 159 -7.08 13.56 -17.68
N TYR A 160 -7.93 14.39 -17.09
CA TYR A 160 -8.59 14.12 -15.81
C TYR A 160 -10.08 13.94 -16.00
N LYS A 161 -10.60 12.76 -15.65
CA LYS A 161 -12.02 12.44 -15.73
C LYS A 161 -12.74 12.89 -14.45
N LYS A 162 -13.70 13.81 -14.60
CA LYS A 162 -14.57 14.29 -13.52
C LYS A 162 -16.02 14.12 -13.96
N ALA A 163 -16.74 13.17 -13.34
CA ALA A 163 -18.09 12.78 -13.77
C ALA A 163 -18.14 12.50 -15.29
N ASP A 164 -18.88 13.29 -16.05
CA ASP A 164 -19.06 13.11 -17.50
C ASP A 164 -18.13 13.97 -18.36
N ARG A 165 -17.19 14.67 -17.75
CA ARG A 165 -16.24 15.55 -18.46
C ARG A 165 -14.82 15.05 -18.31
N SER A 166 -14.04 15.13 -19.38
CA SER A 166 -12.60 14.94 -19.35
C SER A 166 -11.92 16.28 -19.67
N GLU A 167 -11.03 16.70 -18.80
CA GLU A 167 -10.31 17.97 -18.95
C GLU A 167 -8.80 17.68 -18.98
N THR A 168 -8.08 18.42 -19.82
CA THR A 168 -6.62 18.42 -19.78
C THR A 168 -6.15 19.31 -18.63
N LYS A 169 -5.31 18.77 -17.77
CA LYS A 169 -4.66 19.47 -16.66
C LYS A 169 -3.16 19.55 -16.93
N ARG A 170 -2.58 20.69 -16.58
CA ARG A 170 -1.14 20.93 -16.45
C ARG A 170 -0.91 21.40 -15.04
N VAL A 171 -0.07 20.73 -14.29
CA VAL A 171 0.16 21.01 -12.86
C VAL A 171 1.60 20.71 -12.47
N SER A 172 2.05 21.30 -11.39
CA SER A 172 3.33 21.07 -10.76
C SER A 172 3.20 19.97 -9.71
N PRO A 173 3.67 18.73 -9.97
CA PRO A 173 3.54 17.61 -9.04
C PRO A 173 4.53 17.77 -7.89
N TRP A 174 4.08 17.57 -6.66
CA TRP A 174 4.93 17.69 -5.47
C TRP A 174 5.04 16.38 -4.71
N GLN A 175 3.92 15.73 -4.42
CA GLN A 175 3.92 14.49 -3.66
C GLN A 175 2.81 13.55 -4.11
N LEU A 176 3.01 12.25 -3.89
CA LEU A 176 1.97 11.24 -3.98
C LEU A 176 1.56 10.82 -2.56
N ALA A 177 0.26 10.85 -2.31
CA ALA A 177 -0.35 10.40 -1.07
C ALA A 177 -1.16 9.12 -1.33
N TRP A 178 -1.14 8.20 -0.36
CA TRP A 178 -2.01 7.04 -0.33
C TRP A 178 -3.07 7.25 0.73
N GLU A 179 -4.32 7.39 0.32
CA GLU A 179 -5.43 7.65 1.23
C GLU A 179 -6.65 6.83 0.82
N ASN A 180 -7.26 6.11 1.79
CA ASN A 180 -8.45 5.28 1.57
C ASN A 180 -8.33 4.29 0.40
N GLY A 181 -7.15 3.71 0.21
CA GLY A 181 -6.90 2.74 -0.86
C GLY A 181 -6.76 3.35 -2.26
N CYS A 182 -6.54 4.65 -2.38
CA CYS A 182 -6.33 5.37 -3.63
C CYS A 182 -5.04 6.20 -3.59
N TYR A 183 -4.37 6.32 -4.74
CA TYR A 183 -3.31 7.30 -4.92
C TYR A 183 -3.89 8.67 -5.25
N TYR A 184 -3.37 9.68 -4.58
CA TYR A 184 -3.63 11.09 -4.85
C TYR A 184 -2.33 11.81 -5.20
N LEU A 185 -2.35 12.58 -6.26
CA LEU A 185 -1.32 13.55 -6.55
C LEU A 185 -1.64 14.83 -5.79
N VAL A 186 -0.74 15.27 -4.92
CA VAL A 186 -0.73 16.61 -4.34
C VAL A 186 0.11 17.48 -5.26
N ALA A 187 -0.51 18.47 -5.88
CA ALA A 187 0.10 19.31 -6.90
C ALA A 187 -0.25 20.77 -6.70
N TYR A 188 0.62 21.66 -7.19
CA TYR A 188 0.34 23.08 -7.30
C TYR A 188 -0.22 23.41 -8.68
N GLN A 189 -1.30 24.17 -8.71
CA GLN A 189 -1.92 24.69 -9.92
C GLN A 189 -1.83 26.21 -9.93
N ASP A 190 -1.25 26.79 -10.97
CA ASP A 190 -1.06 28.22 -11.17
C ASP A 190 -1.75 28.76 -12.42
N GLU A 191 -1.99 27.90 -13.43
CA GLU A 191 -2.52 28.35 -14.74
C GLU A 191 -4.04 28.62 -14.73
N LYS A 192 -4.79 28.08 -13.75
CA LYS A 192 -6.26 28.20 -13.69
C LYS A 192 -6.75 28.42 -12.27
N GLU A 193 -7.73 29.29 -12.13
CA GLU A 193 -8.43 29.46 -10.85
C GLU A 193 -9.23 28.20 -10.44
N PRO A 194 -9.25 27.89 -9.16
CA PRO A 194 -8.53 28.57 -8.09
C PRO A 194 -7.06 28.10 -8.03
N VAL A 195 -6.13 29.05 -7.96
CA VAL A 195 -4.69 28.83 -7.79
C VAL A 195 -4.41 28.19 -6.43
N GLY A 196 -3.38 27.33 -6.34
CA GLY A 196 -2.92 26.71 -5.09
C GLY A 196 -2.83 25.19 -5.13
N ILE A 197 -2.75 24.60 -3.93
CA ILE A 197 -2.62 23.14 -3.77
C ILE A 197 -3.91 22.45 -4.19
N ARG A 198 -3.78 21.43 -5.01
CA ARG A 198 -4.87 20.60 -5.54
C ARG A 198 -4.57 19.12 -5.37
N HIS A 199 -5.66 18.35 -5.23
CA HIS A 199 -5.60 16.90 -5.14
C HIS A 199 -6.24 16.26 -6.36
N TYR A 200 -5.52 15.33 -6.95
CA TYR A 200 -6.00 14.60 -8.11
C TYR A 200 -5.90 13.10 -7.85
N ARG A 201 -7.01 12.40 -7.95
CA ARG A 201 -7.01 10.93 -7.88
C ARG A 201 -6.31 10.37 -9.10
N VAL A 202 -5.27 9.56 -8.90
CA VAL A 202 -4.45 9.04 -10.00
C VAL A 202 -5.22 8.04 -10.87
N ASP A 203 -6.18 7.30 -10.30
CA ASP A 203 -7.06 6.38 -11.04
C ASP A 203 -8.05 7.08 -11.98
N ARG A 204 -8.21 8.40 -11.86
CA ARG A 204 -9.00 9.23 -12.79
C ARG A 204 -8.14 9.93 -13.85
N MET A 205 -6.84 9.67 -13.86
CA MET A 205 -5.91 10.23 -14.84
C MET A 205 -5.72 9.28 -16.02
N SER A 206 -5.50 9.84 -17.18
CA SER A 206 -5.05 9.12 -18.36
C SER A 206 -4.05 9.96 -19.15
N ALA A 207 -3.22 9.30 -19.98
CA ALA A 207 -2.19 9.95 -20.79
C ALA A 207 -1.29 10.90 -20.00
N VAL A 208 -0.82 10.46 -18.82
CA VAL A 208 0.12 11.23 -18.00
C VAL A 208 1.44 11.39 -18.75
N ARG A 209 1.90 12.62 -18.90
CA ARG A 209 3.16 12.97 -19.57
C ARG A 209 3.96 13.92 -18.72
N VAL A 210 5.24 13.64 -18.54
CA VAL A 210 6.21 14.55 -17.94
C VAL A 210 6.52 15.63 -18.97
N LEU A 211 6.53 16.88 -18.55
CA LEU A 211 6.86 18.02 -19.40
C LEU A 211 8.31 18.45 -19.13
N GLU A 212 8.99 18.96 -20.13
CA GLU A 212 10.33 19.58 -19.98
C GLU A 212 10.20 21.03 -19.47
N VAL A 213 9.37 21.23 -18.45
CA VAL A 213 9.09 22.53 -17.83
C VAL A 213 9.26 22.36 -16.33
N PRO A 214 10.09 23.18 -15.67
CA PRO A 214 10.27 23.14 -14.23
C PRO A 214 8.95 23.36 -13.49
N ARG A 215 8.74 22.64 -12.40
CA ARG A 215 7.57 22.82 -11.53
C ARG A 215 7.64 24.14 -10.77
N CYS A 216 6.51 24.74 -10.48
CA CYS A 216 6.35 25.92 -9.65
C CYS A 216 5.68 25.60 -8.31
N GLY A 217 5.47 26.61 -7.46
CA GLY A 217 4.85 26.45 -6.13
C GLY A 217 5.84 26.02 -5.04
N LYS A 218 7.16 26.27 -5.21
CA LYS A 218 8.19 25.88 -4.23
C LYS A 218 7.92 26.47 -2.83
N GLU A 219 7.45 27.68 -2.76
CA GLU A 219 7.19 28.39 -1.50
C GLU A 219 6.09 27.70 -0.69
N GLN A 220 5.04 27.20 -1.36
CA GLN A 220 3.93 26.50 -0.72
C GLN A 220 4.31 25.11 -0.18
N PHE A 221 5.46 24.59 -0.61
CA PHE A 221 5.96 23.28 -0.22
C PHE A 221 7.31 23.32 0.53
N ALA A 222 7.80 24.51 0.91
CA ALA A 222 9.08 24.65 1.62
C ALA A 222 9.06 23.92 2.96
N ASP A 223 7.99 24.06 3.74
CA ASP A 223 7.78 23.42 5.06
C ASP A 223 6.60 22.44 5.03
N PHE A 224 6.33 21.84 3.88
CA PHE A 224 5.17 20.97 3.69
C PHE A 224 5.37 19.60 4.33
N ASP A 225 4.64 19.35 5.41
CA ASP A 225 4.55 18.05 6.08
C ASP A 225 3.32 17.27 5.59
N LEU A 226 3.54 16.29 4.69
CA LEU A 226 2.47 15.47 4.14
C LEU A 226 1.66 14.71 5.22
N PRO A 227 2.24 14.03 6.20
CA PRO A 227 1.50 13.43 7.32
C PRO A 227 0.58 14.40 8.05
N ALA A 228 1.08 15.57 8.44
CA ALA A 228 0.27 16.60 9.09
C ALA A 228 -0.83 17.13 8.15
N TYR A 229 -0.50 17.32 6.88
CA TYR A 229 -1.45 17.74 5.87
C TYR A 229 -2.60 16.74 5.68
N LEU A 230 -2.31 15.44 5.59
CA LEU A 230 -3.32 14.40 5.43
C LEU A 230 -4.26 14.30 6.64
N LYS A 231 -3.75 14.52 7.85
CA LYS A 231 -4.57 14.51 9.08
C LYS A 231 -5.63 15.59 9.08
N LYS A 232 -5.38 16.77 8.46
CA LYS A 232 -6.32 17.88 8.36
C LYS A 232 -7.42 17.63 7.31
N HIS A 233 -7.15 16.77 6.30
CA HIS A 233 -8.06 16.55 5.18
C HIS A 233 -8.88 15.28 5.35
N PHE A 234 -10.16 15.36 5.01
CA PHE A 234 -11.06 14.21 4.98
C PHE A 234 -11.31 13.80 3.52
N ASN A 235 -10.92 12.56 3.16
CA ASN A 235 -11.01 12.04 1.79
C ASN A 235 -10.34 12.94 0.74
N MET A 236 -9.28 13.67 1.11
CA MET A 236 -8.57 14.61 0.24
C MET A 236 -9.45 15.76 -0.30
N TYR A 237 -10.55 16.09 0.38
CA TYR A 237 -11.32 17.28 0.06
C TYR A 237 -10.65 18.51 0.68
N GLY A 238 -10.53 19.58 -0.14
CA GLY A 238 -10.09 20.87 0.34
C GLY A 238 -11.23 21.64 1.00
N GLY A 239 -10.88 22.68 1.75
CA GLY A 239 -11.79 23.58 2.41
C GLY A 239 -11.02 24.61 3.23
N PRO A 240 -11.70 25.60 3.84
CA PRO A 240 -11.06 26.51 4.77
C PRO A 240 -10.53 25.74 5.99
N GLU A 241 -9.34 26.12 6.45
CA GLU A 241 -8.73 25.51 7.63
C GLU A 241 -9.22 26.23 8.89
N TYR A 242 -9.74 25.45 9.84
CA TYR A 242 -10.14 25.91 11.17
C TYR A 242 -9.46 25.09 12.25
N ARG A 243 -9.20 25.70 13.40
CA ARG A 243 -8.93 24.97 14.63
C ARG A 243 -10.28 24.60 15.25
N VAL A 244 -10.63 23.33 15.18
CA VAL A 244 -11.93 22.80 15.61
C VAL A 244 -11.79 22.13 16.96
N THR A 245 -12.68 22.47 17.90
CA THR A 245 -12.82 21.77 19.17
C THR A 245 -13.89 20.68 19.02
N LEU A 246 -13.48 19.44 19.23
CA LEU A 246 -14.36 18.27 19.24
C LEU A 246 -14.56 17.81 20.68
N ARG A 247 -15.82 17.62 21.07
CA ARG A 247 -16.25 16.99 22.33
C ARG A 247 -16.76 15.60 22.02
N CYS A 248 -16.22 14.60 22.71
CA CYS A 248 -16.44 13.19 22.41
C CYS A 248 -16.84 12.39 23.65
N ALA A 249 -17.67 11.35 23.47
CA ALA A 249 -17.95 10.39 24.52
C ALA A 249 -16.69 9.57 24.87
N ALA A 250 -16.52 9.19 26.13
CA ALA A 250 -15.32 8.54 26.70
C ALA A 250 -14.80 7.33 25.88
N GLY A 251 -15.68 6.48 25.39
CA GLY A 251 -15.31 5.28 24.62
C GLY A 251 -14.75 5.55 23.22
N LEU A 252 -14.56 6.82 22.80
CA LEU A 252 -14.08 7.17 21.46
C LEU A 252 -12.62 7.64 21.43
N GLU A 253 -11.91 7.63 22.56
CA GLU A 253 -10.55 8.14 22.63
C GLU A 253 -9.61 7.43 21.65
N ASP A 254 -9.65 6.09 21.56
CA ASP A 254 -8.82 5.33 20.65
C ASP A 254 -9.10 5.69 19.18
N ALA A 255 -10.38 5.83 18.80
CA ALA A 255 -10.76 6.23 17.44
C ALA A 255 -10.28 7.65 17.10
N MET A 256 -10.29 8.57 18.07
CA MET A 256 -9.76 9.92 17.88
C MET A 256 -8.23 9.92 17.80
N ARG A 257 -7.54 9.12 18.62
CA ARG A 257 -6.10 8.93 18.53
C ARG A 257 -5.67 8.28 17.23
N GLU A 258 -6.40 7.30 16.75
CA GLU A 258 -6.15 6.67 15.44
C GLU A 258 -6.25 7.71 14.30
N ARG A 259 -7.27 8.57 14.33
CA ARG A 259 -7.50 9.56 13.27
C ARG A 259 -6.54 10.74 13.33
N PHE A 260 -6.33 11.33 14.50
CA PHE A 260 -5.58 12.58 14.68
C PHE A 260 -4.17 12.38 15.24
N GLY A 261 -3.86 11.17 15.70
CA GLY A 261 -2.59 10.84 16.33
C GLY A 261 -2.55 11.21 17.82
N ALA A 262 -1.36 11.08 18.41
CA ALA A 262 -1.14 11.36 19.84
C ALA A 262 -0.91 12.85 20.15
N SER A 263 -0.76 13.70 19.13
CA SER A 263 -0.40 15.11 19.34
C SER A 263 -1.49 15.99 19.98
N PRO A 264 -2.81 15.80 19.71
CA PRO A 264 -3.84 16.56 20.39
C PRO A 264 -3.88 16.22 21.89
N LEU A 265 -4.01 17.25 22.73
CA LEU A 265 -4.21 17.08 24.17
C LEU A 265 -5.68 16.75 24.43
N PHE A 266 -5.96 15.53 24.84
CA PHE A 266 -7.30 15.05 25.21
C PHE A 266 -7.59 15.44 26.66
N LEU A 267 -8.54 16.36 26.85
CA LEU A 267 -8.90 16.93 28.17
C LEU A 267 -10.20 16.28 28.66
N PRO A 268 -10.16 15.51 29.76
CA PRO A 268 -11.35 14.87 30.31
C PRO A 268 -12.31 15.90 30.93
N GLU A 269 -13.60 15.60 30.86
CA GLU A 269 -14.69 16.36 31.47
C GLU A 269 -15.35 15.57 32.60
N ALA A 270 -16.01 16.27 33.53
CA ALA A 270 -16.60 15.67 34.74
C ALA A 270 -17.75 14.70 34.43
N ASP A 271 -18.39 14.82 33.27
CA ASP A 271 -19.51 13.98 32.84
C ASP A 271 -19.07 12.73 32.04
N GLY A 272 -17.77 12.45 32.02
CA GLY A 272 -17.21 11.29 31.33
C GLY A 272 -16.95 11.54 29.84
N HIS A 273 -17.14 12.74 29.32
CA HIS A 273 -16.69 13.15 28.00
C HIS A 273 -15.23 13.62 28.03
N PHE A 274 -14.68 13.86 26.87
CA PHE A 274 -13.40 14.56 26.70
C PHE A 274 -13.49 15.49 25.49
N HIS A 275 -12.66 16.53 25.49
CA HIS A 275 -12.54 17.42 24.35
C HIS A 275 -11.09 17.62 23.94
N PHE A 276 -10.87 18.05 22.70
CA PHE A 276 -9.56 18.35 22.14
C PHE A 276 -9.66 19.26 20.94
N ASP A 277 -8.57 19.96 20.65
CA ASP A 277 -8.48 20.88 19.53
C ASP A 277 -7.64 20.27 18.41
N VAL A 278 -8.13 20.38 17.16
CA VAL A 278 -7.41 19.94 15.97
C VAL A 278 -7.56 20.91 14.81
N PRO A 279 -6.51 21.10 13.98
CA PRO A 279 -6.65 21.81 12.72
C PRO A 279 -7.35 20.88 11.71
N VAL A 280 -8.39 21.38 11.06
CA VAL A 280 -9.21 20.64 10.08
C VAL A 280 -9.49 21.51 8.86
N CYS A 281 -9.31 20.95 7.66
CA CYS A 281 -9.87 21.50 6.45
C CYS A 281 -11.36 21.13 6.39
N VAL A 282 -12.21 22.09 6.76
CA VAL A 282 -13.65 21.87 6.88
C VAL A 282 -14.28 21.64 5.51
N SER A 283 -14.97 20.52 5.37
CA SER A 283 -15.55 20.03 4.13
C SER A 283 -16.76 19.14 4.41
N GLU A 284 -17.58 18.86 3.41
CA GLU A 284 -18.71 17.90 3.57
C GLU A 284 -18.27 16.53 4.10
N PRO A 285 -17.14 15.93 3.64
CA PRO A 285 -16.65 14.68 4.23
C PRO A 285 -16.26 14.78 5.71
N PHE A 286 -15.79 15.93 6.18
CA PHE A 286 -15.53 16.14 7.59
C PHE A 286 -16.83 16.11 8.39
N TYR A 287 -17.86 16.83 7.98
CA TYR A 287 -19.17 16.80 8.64
C TYR A 287 -19.79 15.39 8.60
N GLY A 288 -19.69 14.71 7.45
CA GLY A 288 -20.14 13.31 7.31
C GLY A 288 -19.40 12.35 8.26
N TRP A 289 -18.11 12.58 8.49
CA TRP A 289 -17.33 11.80 9.43
C TRP A 289 -17.79 12.03 10.88
N VAL A 290 -18.02 13.28 11.28
CA VAL A 290 -18.57 13.63 12.60
C VAL A 290 -19.96 13.00 12.78
N ALA A 291 -20.83 13.14 11.79
CA ALA A 291 -22.20 12.58 11.83
C ALA A 291 -22.19 11.04 11.96
N GLY A 292 -21.17 10.37 11.40
CA GLY A 292 -21.00 8.91 11.45
C GLY A 292 -20.89 8.34 12.87
N PHE A 293 -20.59 9.17 13.87
CA PHE A 293 -20.56 8.75 15.28
C PHE A 293 -21.94 8.85 15.98
N GLY A 294 -23.01 9.17 15.25
CA GLY A 294 -24.36 9.13 15.78
C GLY A 294 -24.58 10.08 16.97
N GLY A 295 -24.00 11.28 16.93
CA GLY A 295 -24.12 12.27 17.99
C GLY A 295 -23.16 12.11 19.18
N LYS A 296 -22.28 11.11 19.16
CA LYS A 296 -21.25 10.91 20.19
C LYS A 296 -20.01 11.82 20.01
N VAL A 297 -19.92 12.51 18.89
CA VAL A 297 -18.91 13.52 18.60
C VAL A 297 -19.65 14.81 18.26
N GLU A 298 -19.31 15.88 18.98
CA GLU A 298 -19.89 17.19 18.84
C GLU A 298 -18.80 18.20 18.46
N ILE A 299 -19.11 19.11 17.52
CA ILE A 299 -18.30 20.27 17.22
C ILE A 299 -18.72 21.38 18.17
N THR A 300 -17.85 21.78 19.11
CA THR A 300 -18.15 22.82 20.11
C THR A 300 -17.61 24.19 19.71
N ALA A 301 -16.54 24.24 18.88
CA ALA A 301 -15.99 25.48 18.34
C ALA A 301 -15.29 25.21 16.99
N PRO A 302 -15.15 26.23 16.12
CA PRO A 302 -15.76 27.57 16.19
C PRO A 302 -17.23 27.57 15.74
N ASP A 303 -17.94 28.67 15.97
CA ASP A 303 -19.37 28.79 15.67
C ASP A 303 -19.69 28.65 14.18
N GLU A 304 -18.81 29.08 13.29
CA GLU A 304 -18.96 28.90 11.84
C GLU A 304 -19.03 27.43 11.46
N VAL A 305 -18.17 26.60 12.04
CA VAL A 305 -18.13 25.15 11.78
C VAL A 305 -19.35 24.46 12.39
N ARG A 306 -19.76 24.84 13.61
CA ARG A 306 -21.00 24.38 14.23
C ARG A 306 -22.23 24.69 13.37
N THR A 307 -22.29 25.91 12.86
CA THR A 307 -23.39 26.35 11.99
C THR A 307 -23.45 25.54 10.70
N GLY A 308 -22.30 25.22 10.08
CA GLY A 308 -22.24 24.34 8.91
C GLY A 308 -22.75 22.93 9.21
N MET A 309 -22.41 22.37 10.36
CA MET A 309 -22.93 21.05 10.78
C MET A 309 -24.45 21.09 10.99
N ARG A 310 -24.97 22.13 11.61
CA ARG A 310 -26.42 22.30 11.81
C ARG A 310 -27.16 22.40 10.48
N GLN A 311 -26.67 23.23 9.55
CA GLN A 311 -27.26 23.37 8.21
C GLN A 311 -27.29 22.04 7.45
N LEU A 312 -26.21 21.24 7.51
CA LEU A 312 -26.20 19.90 6.92
C LEU A 312 -27.27 19.01 7.55
N SER A 313 -27.37 19.02 8.88
CA SER A 313 -28.35 18.20 9.62
C SER A 313 -29.80 18.58 9.27
N GLU A 314 -30.12 19.87 9.19
CA GLU A 314 -31.41 20.39 8.77
C GLU A 314 -31.76 19.98 7.33
N ALA A 315 -30.80 20.08 6.41
CA ALA A 315 -30.98 19.66 5.02
C ALA A 315 -31.22 18.15 4.89
N LEU A 316 -30.57 17.35 5.72
CA LEU A 316 -30.80 15.89 5.75
C LEU A 316 -32.20 15.55 6.29
N VAL A 317 -32.63 16.19 7.37
CA VAL A 317 -33.99 16.03 7.91
C VAL A 317 -35.03 16.38 6.85
N GLN A 318 -34.91 17.52 6.19
CA GLN A 318 -35.86 17.95 5.14
C GLN A 318 -35.95 16.97 3.96
N LYS A 319 -34.86 16.27 3.62
CA LYS A 319 -34.85 15.30 2.52
C LYS A 319 -35.41 13.93 2.89
N HIS A 320 -35.46 13.61 4.17
CA HIS A 320 -35.85 12.29 4.67
C HIS A 320 -37.13 12.33 5.54
N SER A 321 -37.76 13.49 5.66
CA SER A 321 -39.10 13.69 6.19
C SER A 321 -40.17 13.65 5.07
#